data_662efc3914a7ad5a938d6944cea824a3
#
_entry.id   662efc3914a7ad5a938d6944cea824a3
#
_cell.length_a   1.000
_cell.length_b   1.000
_cell.length_c   1.000
_cell.angle_alpha   90.00
_cell.angle_beta   90.00
_cell.angle_gamma   90.00
#
_symmetry.space_group_name_H-M   'P 1'
#
loop_
_entity.id
_entity.type
_entity.pdbx_description
1 polymer ?
#
loop_
_entity_poly.entity_id
_entity_poly.type
_entity_poly.pdbx_seq_one_letter_code
_entity_poly.pdbx_strand_id
1 'polypeptide(L)'
;MAQVKEYLTFDDVLLKPQVSNILPNDVDISANLTKDIVLNTPIISAAMDTVTESKMAIAMSQNGGLGVIHKNFDIETQSYEVKKVKRYEAGIVYNLSLIHI
;
A
#
# COMPACT_ATOMS: atom_id res chain seq x y z
N MET A 1 36.64 11.44 -15.28
CA MET A 1 35.40 11.27 -16.05
C MET A 1 34.42 10.49 -15.20
N ALA A 2 33.22 11.01 -15.04
CA ALA A 2 32.18 10.34 -14.23
C ALA A 2 31.73 9.05 -14.95
N GLN A 3 31.59 7.98 -14.16
CA GLN A 3 30.99 6.75 -14.67
C GLN A 3 29.48 6.88 -14.66
N VAL A 4 28.85 6.53 -15.77
CA VAL A 4 27.40 6.46 -15.87
C VAL A 4 26.98 5.03 -15.49
N LYS A 5 26.20 4.89 -14.42
CA LYS A 5 25.65 3.60 -14.04
C LYS A 5 24.44 3.29 -14.91
N GLU A 6 24.31 2.02 -15.26
CA GLU A 6 23.18 1.52 -16.03
C GLU A 6 22.09 1.04 -15.09
N TYR A 7 20.86 1.51 -15.32
CA TYR A 7 19.66 1.04 -14.63
C TYR A 7 18.62 0.66 -15.67
N LEU A 8 17.79 -0.31 -15.31
CA LEU A 8 16.77 -0.85 -16.21
C LEU A 8 15.40 -0.33 -15.83
N THR A 9 14.56 -0.14 -16.82
CA THR A 9 13.13 0.11 -16.63
C THR A 9 12.34 -1.15 -17.00
N PHE A 10 11.06 -1.19 -16.65
CA PHE A 10 10.21 -2.32 -17.04
C PHE A 10 10.09 -2.48 -18.55
N ASP A 11 10.27 -1.41 -19.32
CA ASP A 11 10.25 -1.48 -20.79
C ASP A 11 11.45 -2.20 -21.37
N ASP A 12 12.54 -2.32 -20.60
CA ASP A 12 13.81 -2.90 -21.05
C ASP A 12 13.90 -4.41 -20.77
N VAL A 13 13.02 -4.95 -19.94
CA VAL A 13 13.17 -6.32 -19.43
C VAL A 13 11.86 -7.08 -19.43
N LEU A 14 11.98 -8.41 -19.46
CA LEU A 14 10.87 -9.33 -19.27
C LEU A 14 11.24 -10.32 -18.17
N LEU A 15 10.23 -10.84 -17.49
CA LEU A 15 10.46 -11.92 -16.53
C LEU A 15 10.75 -13.22 -17.28
N LYS A 16 11.82 -13.89 -16.89
CA LYS A 16 12.18 -15.18 -17.47
C LYS A 16 11.28 -16.28 -16.88
N PRO A 17 10.55 -17.02 -17.72
CA PRO A 17 9.78 -18.16 -17.22
C PRO A 17 10.68 -19.21 -16.58
N GLN A 18 10.24 -19.79 -15.48
CA GLN A 18 10.95 -20.84 -14.77
C GLN A 18 10.01 -21.98 -14.41
N VAL A 19 10.59 -23.14 -14.11
CA VAL A 19 9.83 -24.30 -13.68
C VAL A 19 9.23 -24.04 -12.30
N SER A 20 7.96 -24.36 -12.13
CA SER A 20 7.27 -24.25 -10.86
C SER A 20 6.47 -25.51 -10.56
N ASN A 21 6.46 -25.91 -9.29
CA ASN A 21 5.66 -27.02 -8.78
C ASN A 21 4.41 -26.53 -8.04
N ILE A 22 4.14 -25.21 -8.07
CA ILE A 22 3.07 -24.59 -7.30
C ILE A 22 2.00 -24.10 -8.26
N LEU A 23 0.74 -24.43 -7.95
CA LEU A 23 -0.41 -23.91 -8.69
C LEU A 23 -0.65 -22.44 -8.32
N PRO A 24 -1.21 -21.64 -9.25
CA PRO A 24 -1.45 -20.22 -8.97
C PRO A 24 -2.24 -19.94 -7.69
N ASN A 25 -3.20 -20.79 -7.33
CA ASN A 25 -3.98 -20.61 -6.10
C ASN A 25 -3.21 -20.90 -4.82
N ASP A 26 -2.10 -21.61 -4.92
CA ASP A 26 -1.30 -22.02 -3.76
C ASP A 26 -0.06 -21.16 -3.56
N VAL A 27 0.11 -20.12 -4.38
CA VAL A 27 1.26 -19.23 -4.30
C VAL A 27 1.14 -18.33 -3.07
N ASP A 28 2.21 -18.28 -2.28
CA ASP A 28 2.36 -17.31 -1.21
C ASP A 28 3.06 -16.07 -1.76
N ILE A 29 2.30 -14.98 -1.89
CA ILE A 29 2.83 -13.71 -2.39
C ILE A 29 3.15 -12.73 -1.27
N SER A 30 3.06 -13.15 -0.01
CA SER A 30 3.36 -12.28 1.12
C SER A 30 4.81 -11.78 1.08
N ALA A 31 5.01 -10.60 1.61
CA ALA A 31 6.32 -9.97 1.67
C ALA A 31 6.46 -9.14 2.95
N ASN A 32 7.67 -9.06 3.47
CA ASN A 32 7.96 -8.19 4.60
C ASN A 32 8.21 -6.77 4.11
N LEU A 33 7.37 -5.84 4.54
CA LEU A 33 7.62 -4.42 4.28
C LEU A 33 8.70 -3.90 5.24
N THR A 34 8.55 -4.24 6.51
CA THR A 34 9.54 -3.97 7.55
C THR A 34 9.71 -5.24 8.38
N LYS A 35 10.60 -5.17 9.37
CA LYS A 35 10.81 -6.30 10.30
C LYS A 35 9.51 -6.77 10.95
N ASP A 36 8.60 -5.84 11.25
CA ASP A 36 7.39 -6.13 12.00
C ASP A 36 6.10 -6.07 11.16
N ILE A 37 6.21 -5.69 9.88
CA ILE A 37 5.05 -5.55 9.01
C ILE A 37 5.17 -6.51 7.84
N VAL A 38 4.22 -7.44 7.76
CA VAL A 38 4.08 -8.38 6.64
C VAL A 38 2.86 -8.00 5.83
N LEU A 39 3.03 -7.89 4.52
CA LEU A 39 1.91 -7.67 3.60
C LEU A 39 1.53 -8.99 2.96
N ASN A 40 0.25 -9.34 3.01
CA ASN A 40 -0.26 -10.53 2.32
C ASN A 40 -0.26 -10.33 0.80
N THR A 41 -0.45 -9.11 0.35
CA THR A 41 -0.32 -8.69 -1.04
C THR A 41 0.77 -7.61 -1.10
N PRO A 42 1.87 -7.82 -1.84
CA PRO A 42 3.03 -6.92 -1.78
C PRO A 42 2.85 -5.69 -2.66
N ILE A 43 1.79 -4.93 -2.39
CA ILE A 43 1.46 -3.72 -3.13
C ILE A 43 1.21 -2.59 -2.14
N ILE A 44 1.80 -1.44 -2.42
CA ILE A 44 1.67 -0.22 -1.63
C ILE A 44 1.13 0.88 -2.53
N SER A 45 0.10 1.61 -2.09
CA SER A 45 -0.34 2.79 -2.84
C SER A 45 0.49 4.00 -2.44
N ALA A 46 0.83 4.82 -3.44
CA ALA A 46 1.76 5.93 -3.29
C ALA A 46 1.19 7.06 -2.44
N ALA A 47 2.08 7.76 -1.74
CA ALA A 47 1.74 8.93 -0.92
C ALA A 47 1.58 10.17 -1.80
N MET A 48 0.59 10.15 -2.66
CA MET A 48 0.27 11.23 -3.59
C MET A 48 -1.19 11.67 -3.36
N ASP A 49 -1.44 12.96 -3.49
CA ASP A 49 -2.76 13.52 -3.23
C ASP A 49 -3.85 13.01 -4.19
N THR A 50 -3.45 12.62 -5.38
CA THR A 50 -4.35 12.02 -6.37
C THR A 50 -4.50 10.51 -6.23
N VAL A 51 -3.80 9.88 -5.30
CA VAL A 51 -3.76 8.41 -5.18
C VAL A 51 -4.32 7.94 -3.85
N THR A 52 -3.71 8.35 -2.72
CA THR A 52 -4.01 7.71 -1.44
C THR A 52 -4.51 8.69 -0.40
N GLU A 53 -5.80 8.60 -0.12
CA GLU A 53 -6.43 9.15 1.08
C GLU A 53 -7.07 7.98 1.82
N SER A 54 -7.96 8.25 2.79
CA SER A 54 -8.52 7.18 3.62
C SER A 54 -9.21 6.07 2.83
N LYS A 55 -9.96 6.43 1.79
CA LYS A 55 -10.70 5.46 0.98
C LYS A 55 -9.78 4.45 0.30
N MET A 56 -8.72 4.93 -0.34
CA MET A 56 -7.74 4.06 -0.98
C MET A 56 -6.96 3.24 0.06
N ALA A 57 -6.56 3.86 1.17
CA ALA A 57 -5.83 3.16 2.22
C ALA A 57 -6.67 2.01 2.81
N ILE A 58 -7.97 2.22 3.01
CA ILE A 58 -8.88 1.17 3.45
C ILE A 58 -8.97 0.05 2.42
N ALA A 59 -9.14 0.39 1.14
CA ALA A 59 -9.21 -0.60 0.07
C ALA A 59 -7.92 -1.42 -0.05
N MET A 60 -6.77 -0.76 0.08
CA MET A 60 -5.48 -1.46 0.07
C MET A 60 -5.36 -2.43 1.24
N SER A 61 -5.74 -2.00 2.42
CA SER A 61 -5.71 -2.83 3.62
C SER A 61 -6.62 -4.05 3.49
N GLN A 62 -7.83 -3.87 2.95
CA GLN A 62 -8.78 -4.97 2.73
C GLN A 62 -8.25 -6.01 1.75
N ASN A 63 -7.37 -5.63 0.84
CA ASN A 63 -6.78 -6.51 -0.16
C ASN A 63 -5.39 -7.01 0.23
N GLY A 64 -4.97 -6.78 1.46
CA GLY A 64 -3.71 -7.29 1.98
C GLY A 64 -2.50 -6.43 1.73
N GLY A 65 -2.69 -5.28 1.10
CA GLY A 65 -1.63 -4.31 0.85
C GLY A 65 -1.56 -3.22 1.91
N LEU A 66 -0.95 -2.09 1.57
CA LEU A 66 -0.82 -0.95 2.46
C LEU A 66 -1.00 0.34 1.66
N GLY A 67 -1.72 1.29 2.24
CA GLY A 67 -1.82 2.64 1.69
C GLY A 67 -0.99 3.62 2.52
N VAL A 68 -0.25 4.49 1.84
CA VAL A 68 0.49 5.57 2.49
C VAL A 68 -0.23 6.88 2.20
N ILE A 69 -0.80 7.48 3.24
CA ILE A 69 -1.57 8.72 3.10
C ILE A 69 -0.61 9.88 2.84
N HIS A 70 -0.94 10.69 1.84
CA HIS A 70 -0.11 11.82 1.45
C HIS A 70 -0.13 12.93 2.51
N LYS A 71 0.78 13.88 2.37
CA LYS A 71 0.94 14.98 3.32
C LYS A 71 0.39 16.32 2.83
N ASN A 72 -0.29 16.35 1.69
CA ASN A 72 -0.84 17.60 1.14
C ASN A 72 -2.16 17.98 1.83
N PHE A 73 -2.14 18.00 3.13
CA PHE A 73 -3.23 18.34 4.04
C PHE A 73 -2.69 19.25 5.14
N ASP A 74 -3.59 19.94 5.83
CA ASP A 74 -3.25 20.44 7.14
C ASP A 74 -3.16 19.26 8.13
N ILE A 75 -2.60 19.52 9.31
CA ILE A 75 -2.37 18.47 10.30
C ILE A 75 -3.69 17.82 10.73
N GLU A 76 -4.72 18.62 10.93
CA GLU A 76 -6.02 18.13 11.40
C GLU A 76 -6.68 17.22 10.36
N THR A 77 -6.66 17.60 9.10
CA THR A 77 -7.25 16.82 8.03
C THR A 77 -6.51 15.51 7.84
N GLN A 78 -5.18 15.53 7.84
CA GLN A 78 -4.40 14.29 7.74
C GLN A 78 -4.68 13.35 8.91
N SER A 79 -4.70 13.89 10.12
CA SER A 79 -5.02 13.12 11.32
C SER A 79 -6.41 12.49 11.23
N TYR A 80 -7.38 13.23 10.72
CA TYR A 80 -8.74 12.72 10.52
C TYR A 80 -8.76 11.55 9.52
N GLU A 81 -8.04 11.67 8.42
CA GLU A 81 -7.95 10.62 7.41
C GLU A 81 -7.31 9.35 7.98
N VAL A 82 -6.25 9.49 8.77
CA VAL A 82 -5.60 8.36 9.43
C VAL A 82 -6.55 7.70 10.43
N LYS A 83 -7.30 8.48 11.20
CA LYS A 83 -8.27 7.93 12.16
C LYS A 83 -9.37 7.12 11.47
N LYS A 84 -9.85 7.57 10.33
CA LYS A 84 -10.83 6.81 9.55
C LYS A 84 -10.31 5.42 9.21
N VAL A 85 -9.07 5.35 8.73
CA VAL A 85 -8.45 4.07 8.35
C VAL A 85 -8.28 3.17 9.57
N LYS A 86 -7.76 3.71 10.66
CA LYS A 86 -7.50 2.94 11.88
C LYS A 86 -8.78 2.39 12.49
N ARG A 87 -9.84 3.15 12.47
CA ARG A 87 -11.14 2.68 12.97
C ARG A 87 -11.71 1.56 12.11
N TYR A 88 -11.55 1.66 10.81
CA TYR A 88 -11.98 0.62 9.89
C TYR A 88 -11.21 -0.67 10.11
N GLU A 89 -9.89 -0.59 10.24
CA GLU A 89 -9.04 -1.76 10.49
C GLU A 89 -9.36 -2.45 11.82
N ALA A 90 -9.78 -1.68 12.81
CA ALA A 90 -10.17 -2.22 14.11
C ALA A 90 -11.52 -2.93 14.09
N GLY A 91 -12.21 -2.98 12.95
CA GLY A 91 -13.52 -3.58 12.81
C GLY A 91 -14.65 -2.75 13.43
N ILE A 92 -14.35 -1.50 13.76
CA ILE A 92 -15.34 -0.58 14.33
C ILE A 92 -16.02 0.17 13.20
N VAL A 93 -17.31 -0.10 13.00
CA VAL A 93 -18.08 0.59 11.96
C VAL A 93 -18.78 1.78 12.59
N TYR A 94 -18.27 2.96 12.33
CA TYR A 94 -18.90 4.21 12.73
C TYR A 94 -19.42 4.95 11.51
N ASN A 95 -20.42 5.79 11.72
CA ASN A 95 -20.73 6.81 10.75
C ASN A 95 -19.60 7.85 10.78
N LEU A 96 -18.69 7.74 9.82
CA LEU A 96 -17.47 8.55 9.78
C LEU A 96 -17.77 10.04 9.68
N SER A 97 -18.95 10.43 9.19
CA SER A 97 -19.34 11.83 9.11
C SER A 97 -19.54 12.48 10.49
N LEU A 98 -19.73 11.68 11.53
CA LEU A 98 -19.90 12.17 12.91
C LEU A 98 -18.58 12.20 13.69
N ILE A 99 -17.48 11.78 13.08
CA ILE A 99 -16.17 11.74 13.73
C ILE A 99 -15.44 13.02 13.37
N HIS A 100 -15.29 13.88 14.36
CA HIS A 100 -14.56 15.14 14.20
C HIS A 100 -13.26 15.09 14.98
N ILE A 101 -12.30 15.77 14.44
CA ILE A 101 -11.00 15.92 15.06
C ILE A 101 -10.87 17.30 15.65
#